data_7b66c7d09e7631f7102f5b47b1a14c87
#
_entry.id   7b66c7d09e7631f7102f5b47b1a14c87
#
_cell.length_a   1.000
_cell.length_b   1.000
_cell.length_c   1.000
_cell.angle_alpha   90.00
_cell.angle_beta   90.00
_cell.angle_gamma   90.00
#
_symmetry.space_group_name_H-M   'P 1'
#
loop_
_entity.id
_entity.type
_entity.pdbx_description
1 polymer ?
#
loop_
_entity_poly.entity_id
_entity_poly.type
_entity_poly.pdbx_seq_one_letter_code
_entity_poly.pdbx_strand_id
1 'polypeptide(L)'
;MVERGVDVSYETIPRWVDKFGSKYAKRIKSRSGPPSPVWHLDEVYTKINGKMVYLWRAVDDEGTVLDVVIQHRRNTKAATRLLRKLLRNQGIKPKRIVTDKLGSYGAVLKLLDLKHLQDVGGRKNNRAECSHIPIRRRERKAQKFRSIHHAQKLLSAHGQIYNLFNHRSLLISRSTLRKFRTKAQNEWNLVTAQACA
;
A
#
# COMPACT_ATOMS: atom_id res chain seq x y z
N MET A 1 -14.74 1.54 20.62
CA MET A 1 -13.87 2.68 20.95
C MET A 1 -14.14 3.21 22.34
N VAL A 2 -15.37 3.12 22.83
CA VAL A 2 -15.74 3.50 24.21
C VAL A 2 -14.84 2.85 25.25
N GLU A 3 -14.51 1.55 25.11
CA GLU A 3 -13.56 0.83 25.98
C GLU A 3 -12.15 1.45 26.07
N ARG A 4 -11.82 2.39 25.17
CA ARG A 4 -10.55 3.12 25.15
C ARG A 4 -10.71 4.60 25.46
N GLY A 5 -11.85 5.00 26.04
CA GLY A 5 -12.15 6.39 26.39
C GLY A 5 -12.38 7.31 25.19
N VAL A 6 -12.62 6.75 24.01
CA VAL A 6 -12.89 7.53 22.80
C VAL A 6 -14.34 7.35 22.39
N ASP A 7 -15.17 8.31 22.73
CA ASP A 7 -16.58 8.36 22.35
C ASP A 7 -16.75 9.21 21.08
N VAL A 8 -16.86 8.55 19.94
CA VAL A 8 -17.05 9.18 18.64
C VAL A 8 -18.00 8.37 17.78
N SER A 9 -18.79 9.04 16.96
CA SER A 9 -19.67 8.37 16.00
C SER A 9 -18.84 7.58 14.97
N TYR A 10 -19.45 6.54 14.38
CA TYR A 10 -18.79 5.72 13.38
C TYR A 10 -18.38 6.53 12.13
N GLU A 11 -19.05 7.66 11.85
CA GLU A 11 -18.70 8.56 10.74
C GLU A 11 -17.47 9.41 11.01
N THR A 12 -17.13 9.64 12.27
CA THR A 12 -15.99 10.50 12.66
C THR A 12 -14.68 9.92 12.13
N ILE A 13 -14.50 8.60 12.20
CA ILE A 13 -13.27 7.94 11.76
C ILE A 13 -13.03 8.08 10.25
N PRO A 14 -13.98 7.81 9.35
CA PRO A 14 -13.84 8.10 7.94
C PRO A 14 -13.50 9.58 7.65
N ARG A 15 -14.16 10.53 8.35
CA ARG A 15 -13.86 11.95 8.22
C ARG A 15 -12.42 12.30 8.63
N TRP A 16 -11.92 11.70 9.71
CA TRP A 16 -10.52 11.87 10.13
C TRP A 16 -9.55 11.28 9.12
N VAL A 17 -9.83 10.12 8.55
CA VAL A 17 -9.01 9.55 7.48
C VAL A 17 -8.98 10.46 6.25
N ASP A 18 -10.10 11.03 5.86
CA ASP A 18 -10.17 11.98 4.75
C ASP A 18 -9.39 13.27 5.04
N LYS A 19 -9.49 13.79 6.27
CA LYS A 19 -8.84 15.04 6.69
C LYS A 19 -7.34 14.89 6.91
N PHE A 20 -6.91 13.84 7.59
CA PHE A 20 -5.54 13.69 8.08
C PHE A 20 -4.73 12.58 7.40
N GLY A 21 -5.39 11.56 6.84
CA GLY A 21 -4.74 10.34 6.37
C GLY A 21 -3.64 10.58 5.34
N SER A 22 -3.86 11.47 4.38
CA SER A 22 -2.86 11.81 3.37
C SER A 22 -1.65 12.56 3.94
N LYS A 23 -1.87 13.44 4.93
CA LYS A 23 -0.79 14.16 5.62
C LYS A 23 0.09 13.20 6.40
N TYR A 24 -0.52 12.30 7.18
CA TYR A 24 0.21 11.29 7.94
C TYR A 24 0.98 10.33 7.04
N ALA A 25 0.34 9.83 5.98
CA ALA A 25 0.99 8.95 5.02
C ALA A 25 2.23 9.59 4.37
N LYS A 26 2.14 10.86 3.97
CA LYS A 26 3.28 11.61 3.40
C LYS A 26 4.42 11.75 4.40
N ARG A 27 4.11 12.10 5.66
CA ARG A 27 5.11 12.24 6.73
C ARG A 27 5.77 10.90 7.09
N ILE A 28 5.00 9.81 7.22
CA ILE A 28 5.56 8.48 7.46
C ILE A 28 6.51 8.12 6.32
N LYS A 29 6.08 8.33 5.07
CA LYS A 29 6.90 8.00 3.91
C LYS A 29 8.21 8.81 3.86
N SER A 30 8.18 10.10 4.18
CA SER A 30 9.40 10.95 4.18
C SER A 30 10.41 10.56 5.27
N ARG A 31 9.98 9.87 6.31
CA ARG A 31 10.82 9.39 7.41
C ARG A 31 11.20 7.90 7.29
N SER A 32 10.60 7.20 6.33
CA SER A 32 10.93 5.81 6.02
C SER A 32 12.21 5.73 5.22
N GLY A 33 13.02 4.71 5.46
CA GLY A 33 14.18 4.39 4.62
C GLY A 33 13.77 4.01 3.17
N PRO A 34 14.75 3.91 2.27
CA PRO A 34 14.48 3.46 0.91
C PRO A 34 13.94 2.02 0.92
N PRO A 35 13.01 1.69 0.02
CA PRO A 35 12.52 0.32 -0.10
C PRO A 35 13.57 -0.60 -0.72
N SER A 36 13.36 -1.91 -0.64
CA SER A 36 14.18 -2.88 -1.36
C SER A 36 14.06 -2.69 -2.88
N PRO A 37 15.12 -2.99 -3.64
CA PRO A 37 15.13 -2.83 -5.10
C PRO A 37 14.39 -3.95 -5.85
N VAL A 38 13.77 -4.91 -5.17
CA VAL A 38 12.96 -5.98 -5.76
C VAL A 38 11.49 -5.65 -5.57
N TRP A 39 10.78 -5.38 -6.66
CA TRP A 39 9.38 -4.97 -6.62
C TRP A 39 8.47 -6.08 -7.11
N HIS A 40 7.39 -6.31 -6.41
CA HIS A 40 6.33 -7.26 -6.75
C HIS A 40 5.06 -6.49 -7.10
N LEU A 41 4.53 -6.71 -8.29
CA LEU A 41 3.34 -6.03 -8.81
C LEU A 41 2.22 -7.03 -8.98
N ASP A 42 1.02 -6.67 -8.53
CA ASP A 42 -0.18 -7.47 -8.69
C ASP A 42 -1.42 -6.60 -8.74
N GLU A 43 -2.52 -7.15 -9.26
CA GLU A 43 -3.81 -6.49 -9.19
C GLU A 43 -4.89 -7.42 -8.68
N VAL A 44 -5.83 -6.81 -7.97
CA VAL A 44 -7.03 -7.49 -7.48
C VAL A 44 -8.25 -6.65 -7.83
N TYR A 45 -9.35 -7.30 -8.12
CA TYR A 45 -10.62 -6.61 -8.35
C TYR A 45 -11.46 -6.50 -7.08
N THR A 46 -12.26 -5.45 -7.00
CA THR A 46 -13.32 -5.25 -6.00
C THR A 46 -14.50 -4.53 -6.66
N LYS A 47 -15.63 -4.44 -5.95
CA LYS A 47 -16.80 -3.69 -6.43
C LYS A 47 -16.98 -2.42 -5.59
N ILE A 48 -17.16 -1.28 -6.27
CA ILE A 48 -17.54 0.00 -5.65
C ILE A 48 -18.85 0.45 -6.30
N ASN A 49 -19.91 0.61 -5.50
CA ASN A 49 -21.25 0.94 -5.98
C ASN A 49 -21.70 0.04 -7.14
N GLY A 50 -21.53 -1.28 -6.98
CA GLY A 50 -21.88 -2.27 -7.99
C GLY A 50 -20.95 -2.37 -9.21
N LYS A 51 -20.08 -1.37 -9.45
CA LYS A 51 -19.15 -1.34 -10.58
C LYS A 51 -17.83 -2.00 -10.22
N MET A 52 -17.32 -2.84 -11.12
CA MET A 52 -16.01 -3.49 -10.93
C MET A 52 -14.87 -2.46 -11.08
N VAL A 53 -13.93 -2.52 -10.17
CA VAL A 53 -12.70 -1.73 -10.17
C VAL A 53 -11.50 -2.61 -9.89
N TYR A 54 -10.35 -2.21 -10.38
CA TYR A 54 -9.09 -2.93 -10.22
C TYR A 54 -8.15 -2.12 -9.33
N LEU A 55 -7.62 -2.79 -8.33
CA LEU A 55 -6.65 -2.28 -7.38
C LEU A 55 -5.28 -2.81 -7.79
N TRP A 56 -4.48 -1.95 -8.38
CA TRP A 56 -3.10 -2.21 -8.76
C TRP A 56 -2.18 -1.87 -7.59
N ARG A 57 -1.37 -2.82 -7.17
CA ARG A 57 -0.53 -2.68 -5.98
C ARG A 57 0.90 -3.09 -6.26
N ALA A 58 1.83 -2.39 -5.61
CA ALA A 58 3.23 -2.75 -5.60
C ALA A 58 3.70 -2.89 -4.15
N VAL A 59 4.49 -3.92 -3.91
CA VAL A 59 5.21 -4.16 -2.66
C VAL A 59 6.65 -4.54 -2.98
N ASP A 60 7.57 -4.35 -2.02
CA ASP A 60 8.91 -4.90 -2.14
C ASP A 60 8.97 -6.35 -1.64
N ASP A 61 10.14 -6.99 -1.72
CA ASP A 61 10.35 -8.36 -1.27
C ASP A 61 10.27 -8.50 0.26
N GLU A 62 10.40 -7.41 1.00
CA GLU A 62 10.13 -7.37 2.43
C GLU A 62 8.63 -7.25 2.75
N GLY A 63 7.80 -6.99 1.75
CA GLY A 63 6.35 -6.81 1.86
C GLY A 63 5.94 -5.39 2.24
N THR A 64 6.87 -4.43 2.15
CA THR A 64 6.60 -3.00 2.30
C THR A 64 5.74 -2.51 1.15
N VAL A 65 4.65 -1.84 1.45
CA VAL A 65 3.75 -1.27 0.45
C VAL A 65 4.42 -0.08 -0.21
N LEU A 66 4.74 -0.20 -1.48
CA LEU A 66 5.34 0.88 -2.28
C LEU A 66 4.30 1.88 -2.75
N ASP A 67 3.24 1.38 -3.38
CA ASP A 67 2.12 2.21 -3.83
C ASP A 67 0.87 1.38 -4.17
N VAL A 68 -0.24 2.10 -4.38
CA VAL A 68 -1.52 1.56 -4.83
C VAL A 68 -2.20 2.52 -5.79
N VAL A 69 -2.82 1.97 -6.84
CA VAL A 69 -3.63 2.72 -7.82
C VAL A 69 -4.93 1.99 -8.06
N ILE A 70 -6.06 2.70 -8.00
CA ILE A 70 -7.38 2.15 -8.29
C ILE A 70 -7.86 2.68 -9.64
N GLN A 71 -8.34 1.77 -10.50
CA GLN A 71 -8.79 2.08 -11.84
C GLN A 71 -10.02 1.26 -12.23
N HIS A 72 -10.87 1.81 -13.10
CA HIS A 72 -12.01 1.06 -13.65
C HIS A 72 -11.60 -0.03 -14.65
N ARG A 73 -10.46 0.09 -15.29
CA ARG A 73 -10.02 -0.80 -16.38
C ARG A 73 -8.74 -1.55 -16.00
N ARG A 74 -8.68 -2.82 -16.38
CA ARG A 74 -7.51 -3.68 -16.28
C ARG A 74 -6.76 -3.63 -17.62
N ASN A 75 -5.98 -2.57 -17.83
CA ASN A 75 -5.28 -2.34 -19.09
C ASN A 75 -3.88 -1.75 -18.91
N THR A 76 -3.15 -1.66 -20.00
CA THR A 76 -1.79 -1.11 -20.06
C THR A 76 -1.70 0.32 -19.48
N LYS A 77 -2.72 1.17 -19.69
CA LYS A 77 -2.75 2.55 -19.13
C LYS A 77 -2.74 2.55 -17.60
N ALA A 78 -3.46 1.61 -16.98
CA ALA A 78 -3.48 1.47 -15.52
C ALA A 78 -2.12 1.00 -14.98
N ALA A 79 -1.51 -0.02 -15.61
CA ALA A 79 -0.18 -0.49 -15.26
C ALA A 79 0.89 0.60 -15.46
N THR A 80 0.80 1.38 -16.56
CA THR A 80 1.69 2.54 -16.83
C THR A 80 1.60 3.57 -15.71
N ARG A 81 0.37 3.89 -15.27
CA ARG A 81 0.15 4.86 -14.19
C ARG A 81 0.81 4.40 -12.89
N LEU A 82 0.67 3.13 -12.54
CA LEU A 82 1.33 2.56 -11.36
C LEU A 82 2.86 2.65 -11.48
N LEU A 83 3.45 2.12 -12.55
CA LEU A 83 4.89 2.06 -12.73
C LEU A 83 5.54 3.45 -12.79
N ARG A 84 4.97 4.40 -13.55
CA ARG A 84 5.46 5.79 -13.55
C ARG A 84 5.39 6.44 -12.18
N LYS A 85 4.33 6.18 -11.40
CA LYS A 85 4.19 6.67 -10.04
C LYS A 85 5.26 6.08 -9.13
N LEU A 86 5.54 4.77 -9.24
CA LEU A 86 6.59 4.09 -8.49
C LEU A 86 7.96 4.67 -8.81
N LEU A 87 8.35 4.72 -10.07
CA LEU A 87 9.67 5.23 -10.51
C LEU A 87 9.90 6.67 -10.04
N ARG A 88 8.86 7.51 -10.04
CA ARG A 88 8.95 8.89 -9.56
C ARG A 88 9.06 9.00 -8.04
N ASN A 89 8.34 8.13 -7.31
CA ASN A 89 8.09 8.35 -5.88
C ASN A 89 8.98 7.53 -4.95
N GLN A 90 9.69 6.49 -5.45
CA GLN A 90 10.49 5.62 -4.58
C GLN A 90 11.94 6.07 -4.41
N GLY A 91 12.43 6.98 -5.24
CA GLY A 91 13.82 7.50 -5.16
C GLY A 91 14.89 6.48 -5.53
N ILE A 92 14.53 5.25 -5.85
CA ILE A 92 15.43 4.19 -6.30
C ILE A 92 14.91 3.55 -7.59
N LYS A 93 15.82 3.02 -8.40
CA LYS A 93 15.49 2.18 -9.55
C LYS A 93 15.39 0.72 -9.11
N PRO A 94 14.37 -0.03 -9.54
CA PRO A 94 14.29 -1.46 -9.26
C PRO A 94 15.44 -2.21 -9.95
N LYS A 95 15.92 -3.26 -9.29
CA LYS A 95 16.83 -4.25 -9.90
C LYS A 95 16.05 -5.44 -10.46
N ARG A 96 14.85 -5.70 -9.97
CA ARG A 96 13.97 -6.77 -10.42
C ARG A 96 12.51 -6.38 -10.21
N ILE A 97 11.66 -6.72 -11.18
CA ILE A 97 10.22 -6.46 -11.12
C ILE A 97 9.50 -7.81 -11.33
N VAL A 98 8.96 -8.35 -10.26
CA VAL A 98 8.20 -9.60 -10.28
C VAL A 98 6.74 -9.31 -10.59
N THR A 99 6.18 -10.01 -11.58
CA THR A 99 4.78 -9.86 -11.98
C THR A 99 4.16 -11.22 -12.19
N ASP A 100 2.83 -11.27 -12.20
CA ASP A 100 2.09 -12.39 -12.77
C ASP A 100 2.24 -12.41 -14.32
N LYS A 101 1.51 -13.31 -14.96
CA LYS A 101 1.51 -13.48 -16.42
C LYS A 101 0.67 -12.42 -17.17
N LEU A 102 0.18 -11.37 -16.50
CA LEU A 102 -0.66 -10.35 -17.14
C LEU A 102 0.10 -9.58 -18.21
N GLY A 103 -0.38 -9.63 -19.46
CA GLY A 103 0.25 -8.99 -20.62
C GLY A 103 0.44 -7.47 -20.48
N SER A 104 -0.43 -6.79 -19.71
CA SER A 104 -0.33 -5.35 -19.46
C SER A 104 1.01 -4.96 -18.79
N TYR A 105 1.55 -5.76 -17.88
CA TYR A 105 2.85 -5.49 -17.27
C TYR A 105 3.99 -5.61 -18.29
N GLY A 106 3.99 -6.68 -19.09
CA GLY A 106 5.01 -6.87 -20.11
C GLY A 106 5.05 -5.74 -21.15
N ALA A 107 3.87 -5.29 -21.60
CA ALA A 107 3.75 -4.18 -22.55
C ALA A 107 4.29 -2.86 -21.97
N VAL A 108 3.94 -2.55 -20.70
CA VAL A 108 4.41 -1.32 -20.05
C VAL A 108 5.90 -1.36 -19.76
N LEU A 109 6.43 -2.48 -19.29
CA LEU A 109 7.85 -2.62 -19.02
C LEU A 109 8.68 -2.47 -20.30
N LYS A 110 8.18 -2.96 -21.44
CA LYS A 110 8.79 -2.70 -22.75
C LYS A 110 8.74 -1.21 -23.11
N LEU A 111 7.61 -0.54 -22.90
CA LEU A 111 7.44 0.91 -23.17
C LEU A 111 8.38 1.78 -22.31
N LEU A 112 8.71 1.35 -21.10
CA LEU A 112 9.56 2.07 -20.16
C LEU A 112 11.03 1.60 -20.18
N ASP A 113 11.40 0.74 -21.11
CA ASP A 113 12.74 0.13 -21.23
C ASP A 113 13.18 -0.65 -19.98
N LEU A 114 12.21 -1.25 -19.29
CA LEU A 114 12.43 -2.02 -18.06
C LEU A 114 12.13 -3.51 -18.25
N LYS A 115 11.94 -3.97 -19.49
CA LYS A 115 11.58 -5.37 -19.77
C LYS A 115 12.65 -6.35 -19.30
N HIS A 116 13.91 -5.98 -19.35
CA HIS A 116 15.06 -6.77 -18.91
C HIS A 116 15.05 -7.04 -17.39
N LEU A 117 14.30 -6.26 -16.60
CA LEU A 117 14.15 -6.43 -15.16
C LEU A 117 12.96 -7.32 -14.79
N GLN A 118 12.12 -7.70 -15.78
CA GLN A 118 10.91 -8.46 -15.51
C GLN A 118 11.22 -9.92 -15.20
N ASP A 119 10.74 -10.39 -14.05
CA ASP A 119 10.67 -11.80 -13.68
C ASP A 119 9.18 -12.22 -13.62
N VAL A 120 8.78 -13.15 -14.50
CA VAL A 120 7.38 -13.57 -14.64
C VAL A 120 7.18 -14.90 -13.94
N GLY A 121 6.23 -14.98 -13.02
CA GLY A 121 5.85 -16.24 -12.40
C GLY A 121 4.87 -16.08 -11.25
N GLY A 122 3.75 -16.80 -11.28
CA GLY A 122 2.72 -16.75 -10.24
C GLY A 122 3.27 -17.09 -8.85
N ARG A 123 3.97 -18.22 -8.70
CA ARG A 123 4.56 -18.60 -7.40
C ARG A 123 5.59 -17.60 -6.88
N LYS A 124 6.34 -16.93 -7.76
CA LYS A 124 7.29 -15.89 -7.39
C LYS A 124 6.61 -14.60 -6.93
N ASN A 125 5.36 -14.37 -7.34
CA ASN A 125 4.60 -13.17 -7.03
C ASN A 125 3.73 -13.28 -5.76
N ASN A 126 3.86 -14.36 -4.99
CA ASN A 126 3.10 -14.60 -3.77
C ASN A 126 3.18 -13.43 -2.75
N ARG A 127 4.27 -12.66 -2.77
CA ARG A 127 4.42 -11.42 -1.97
C ARG A 127 3.33 -10.40 -2.26
N ALA A 128 3.09 -10.11 -3.53
CA ALA A 128 2.06 -9.18 -3.95
C ALA A 128 0.66 -9.74 -3.64
N GLU A 129 0.41 -11.02 -3.93
CA GLU A 129 -0.85 -11.69 -3.62
C GLU A 129 -1.19 -11.61 -2.12
N CYS A 130 -0.25 -11.98 -1.24
CA CYS A 130 -0.43 -11.91 0.21
C CYS A 130 -0.67 -10.46 0.70
N SER A 131 -0.13 -9.47 0.00
CA SER A 131 -0.31 -8.06 0.34
C SER A 131 -1.75 -7.55 0.21
N HIS A 132 -2.61 -8.28 -0.52
CA HIS A 132 -4.02 -7.95 -0.65
C HIS A 132 -4.87 -8.37 0.57
N ILE A 133 -4.38 -9.28 1.41
CA ILE A 133 -5.12 -9.76 2.61
C ILE A 133 -5.51 -8.62 3.56
N PRO A 134 -4.60 -7.71 3.96
CA PRO A 134 -4.96 -6.57 4.80
C PRO A 134 -6.01 -5.66 4.17
N ILE A 135 -5.96 -5.48 2.84
CA ILE A 135 -6.93 -4.66 2.10
C ILE A 135 -8.31 -5.30 2.14
N ARG A 136 -8.40 -6.60 1.86
CA ARG A 136 -9.67 -7.34 1.92
C ARG A 136 -10.30 -7.30 3.31
N ARG A 137 -9.48 -7.35 4.37
CA ARG A 137 -9.94 -7.17 5.74
C ARG A 137 -10.49 -5.77 5.98
N ARG A 138 -9.84 -4.72 5.46
CA ARG A 138 -10.30 -3.33 5.57
C ARG A 138 -11.57 -3.07 4.77
N GLU A 139 -11.66 -3.59 3.55
CA GLU A 139 -12.87 -3.51 2.72
C GLU A 139 -14.09 -4.09 3.44
N ARG A 140 -13.96 -5.28 4.04
CA ARG A 140 -15.03 -5.91 4.81
C ARG A 140 -15.42 -5.10 6.03
N LYS A 141 -14.46 -4.59 6.81
CA LYS A 141 -14.71 -3.76 8.00
C LYS A 141 -15.32 -2.40 7.67
N ALA A 142 -14.99 -1.82 6.52
CA ALA A 142 -15.54 -0.55 6.06
C ALA A 142 -16.89 -0.70 5.36
N GLN A 143 -17.52 -1.89 5.36
CA GLN A 143 -18.77 -2.18 4.67
C GLN A 143 -18.78 -1.71 3.20
N LYS A 144 -17.66 -1.95 2.50
CA LYS A 144 -17.33 -1.52 1.13
C LYS A 144 -16.88 -0.06 1.03
N PHE A 145 -16.27 0.26 -0.09
CA PHE A 145 -15.81 1.62 -0.39
C PHE A 145 -16.94 2.46 -1.00
N ARG A 146 -17.06 3.72 -0.56
CA ARG A 146 -18.10 4.65 -1.06
C ARG A 146 -17.81 5.19 -2.47
N SER A 147 -16.55 5.35 -2.83
CA SER A 147 -16.11 5.82 -4.16
C SER A 147 -14.67 5.41 -4.42
N ILE A 148 -14.25 5.47 -5.69
CA ILE A 148 -12.85 5.22 -6.08
C ILE A 148 -11.90 6.23 -5.42
N HIS A 149 -12.29 7.50 -5.37
CA HIS A 149 -11.49 8.55 -4.75
C HIS A 149 -11.28 8.30 -3.25
N HIS A 150 -12.37 7.98 -2.52
CA HIS A 150 -12.30 7.62 -1.11
C HIS A 150 -11.45 6.36 -0.90
N ALA A 151 -11.64 5.30 -1.71
CA ALA A 151 -10.85 4.09 -1.65
C ALA A 151 -9.35 4.36 -1.91
N GLN A 152 -9.02 5.20 -2.90
CA GLN A 152 -7.64 5.58 -3.22
C GLN A 152 -6.98 6.30 -2.04
N LYS A 153 -7.65 7.29 -1.44
CA LYS A 153 -7.14 8.00 -0.25
C LYS A 153 -6.91 7.06 0.92
N LEU A 154 -7.93 6.27 1.26
CA LEU A 154 -7.88 5.33 2.38
C LEU A 154 -6.76 4.31 2.21
N LEU A 155 -6.65 3.67 1.03
CA LEU A 155 -5.67 2.62 0.81
C LEU A 155 -4.25 3.16 0.68
N SER A 156 -4.07 4.37 0.14
CA SER A 156 -2.77 5.05 0.13
C SER A 156 -2.30 5.37 1.55
N ALA A 157 -3.18 5.89 2.40
CA ALA A 157 -2.87 6.17 3.80
C ALA A 157 -2.64 4.87 4.60
N HIS A 158 -3.53 3.89 4.42
CA HIS A 158 -3.42 2.58 5.08
C HIS A 158 -2.10 1.88 4.73
N GLY A 159 -1.64 1.96 3.49
CA GLY A 159 -0.39 1.33 3.07
C GLY A 159 0.80 1.83 3.89
N GLN A 160 0.94 3.14 4.07
CA GLN A 160 2.05 3.73 4.84
C GLN A 160 1.93 3.46 6.34
N ILE A 161 0.73 3.55 6.91
CA ILE A 161 0.49 3.19 8.31
C ILE A 161 0.76 1.69 8.54
N TYR A 162 0.34 0.85 7.60
CA TYR A 162 0.61 -0.58 7.64
C TYR A 162 2.12 -0.87 7.65
N ASN A 163 2.90 -0.22 6.79
CA ASN A 163 4.35 -0.35 6.76
C ASN A 163 4.99 -0.02 8.12
N LEU A 164 4.52 1.03 8.77
CA LEU A 164 5.05 1.47 10.07
C LEU A 164 4.83 0.42 11.18
N PHE A 165 3.68 -0.25 11.20
CA PHE A 165 3.30 -1.16 12.29
C PHE A 165 3.39 -2.65 11.95
N ASN A 166 3.61 -3.01 10.68
CA ASN A 166 3.65 -4.41 10.24
C ASN A 166 5.06 -5.00 10.37
N HIS A 167 5.39 -5.47 11.56
CA HIS A 167 6.62 -6.21 11.77
C HIS A 167 6.36 -7.71 11.67
N ARG A 168 7.23 -8.45 10.98
CA ARG A 168 7.13 -9.92 10.83
C ARG A 168 7.53 -10.61 12.13
N SER A 169 6.55 -10.84 13.00
CA SER A 169 6.76 -11.46 14.30
C SER A 169 7.34 -12.88 14.25
N LEU A 170 7.13 -13.61 13.15
CA LEU A 170 7.63 -14.99 12.97
C LEU A 170 9.15 -15.07 12.72
N LEU A 171 9.79 -13.97 12.35
CA LEU A 171 11.22 -13.93 11.97
C LEU A 171 12.10 -13.26 13.00
N ILE A 172 11.54 -12.76 14.10
CA ILE A 172 12.27 -11.98 15.09
C ILE A 172 11.89 -12.39 16.52
N SER A 173 12.83 -12.20 17.45
CA SER A 173 12.59 -12.48 18.87
C SER A 173 11.51 -11.56 19.46
N ARG A 174 10.89 -11.99 20.55
CA ARG A 174 9.89 -11.16 21.27
C ARG A 174 10.48 -9.83 21.76
N SER A 175 11.74 -9.82 22.20
CA SER A 175 12.42 -8.61 22.64
C SER A 175 12.62 -7.63 21.49
N THR A 176 13.09 -8.10 20.34
CA THR A 176 13.25 -7.31 19.12
C THR A 176 11.89 -6.78 18.61
N LEU A 177 10.85 -7.60 18.64
CA LEU A 177 9.49 -7.17 18.28
C LEU A 177 8.98 -6.03 19.18
N ARG A 178 9.24 -6.09 20.50
CA ARG A 178 8.90 -4.99 21.42
C ARG A 178 9.62 -3.70 21.05
N LYS A 179 10.94 -3.77 20.79
CA LYS A 179 11.74 -2.60 20.36
C LYS A 179 11.17 -1.97 19.08
N PHE A 180 10.82 -2.79 18.08
CA PHE A 180 10.22 -2.30 16.82
C PHE A 180 8.86 -1.65 17.04
N ARG A 181 8.01 -2.23 17.88
CA ARG A 181 6.70 -1.64 18.23
C ARG A 181 6.86 -0.32 18.95
N THR A 182 7.79 -0.20 19.91
CA THR A 182 8.08 1.05 20.59
C THR A 182 8.59 2.10 19.61
N LYS A 183 9.52 1.73 18.71
CA LYS A 183 10.01 2.63 17.66
C LYS A 183 8.87 3.10 16.76
N ALA A 184 8.01 2.19 16.28
CA ALA A 184 6.86 2.53 15.44
C ALA A 184 5.88 3.47 16.17
N GLN A 185 5.65 3.26 17.47
CA GLN A 185 4.79 4.13 18.28
C GLN A 185 5.41 5.53 18.44
N ASN A 186 6.70 5.62 18.68
CA ASN A 186 7.40 6.89 18.78
C ASN A 186 7.34 7.67 17.46
N GLU A 187 7.60 7.00 16.32
CA GLU A 187 7.46 7.61 15.01
C GLU A 187 6.02 8.07 14.73
N TRP A 188 5.04 7.27 15.12
CA TRP A 188 3.63 7.65 15.01
C TRP A 188 3.32 8.91 15.81
N ASN A 189 3.78 8.99 17.05
CA ASN A 189 3.59 10.15 17.92
C ASN A 189 4.22 11.41 17.31
N LEU A 190 5.43 11.33 16.76
CA LEU A 190 6.09 12.44 16.06
C LEU A 190 5.31 12.90 14.82
N VAL A 191 4.81 11.95 14.03
CA VAL A 191 4.04 12.27 12.81
C VAL A 191 2.71 12.93 13.15
N THR A 192 2.06 12.54 14.25
CA THR A 192 0.73 13.04 14.64
C THR A 192 0.80 14.33 15.44
N ALA A 193 1.78 14.51 16.32
CA ALA A 193 1.94 15.73 17.13
C ALA A 193 2.03 17.00 16.27
N GLN A 194 2.77 16.97 15.17
CA GLN A 194 2.90 18.10 14.24
C GLN A 194 1.65 18.39 13.39
N ALA A 195 0.59 17.62 13.51
CA ALA A 195 -0.64 17.85 12.75
C ALA A 195 -1.68 18.66 13.53
N CYS A 196 -1.45 18.87 14.83
CA CYS A 196 -2.30 19.66 15.71
C CYS A 196 -1.79 21.11 15.86
N ALA A 197 -0.66 21.43 15.29
CA ALA A 197 -0.14 22.77 15.10
C ALA A 197 -0.39 23.23 13.66
#